data_666a21caa4073915d809e94fdd3b230b
#
_entry.id   666a21caa4073915d809e94fdd3b230b
#
_cell.length_a   1.000
_cell.length_b   1.000
_cell.length_c   1.000
_cell.angle_alpha   90.00
_cell.angle_beta   90.00
_cell.angle_gamma   90.00
#
_symmetry.space_group_name_H-M   'P 1'
#
loop_
_entity.id
_entity.type
_entity.pdbx_description
1 polymer ?
#
loop_
_entity_poly.entity_id
_entity_poly.type
_entity_poly.pdbx_seq_one_letter_code
_entity_poly.pdbx_strand_id
1 'polypeptide(L)'
;MTGIAYVSSPYLLDSPLDHAGSASEHRFPLCSLFAWGMNKNKVAAPHLKDTVVRLPENFQSLDGMALRDVQFSNDVGVAVDASGNILQWGTGFDPVSPCPSQTLTGLDIERVQISGSKVFALSRSGHVYVFATQRSKLIRDASSWFSSPFDYIQLKANERFKDIAAGEHHVLALSRDGHVYSVPADDLANEFGQLGYSSVSLTQRDSFKRVEARLEPRIVLNRRRSDALETPHKDIVDSSDIRYAPELRPVPSLHGVTFAQIDVGSNHSVARTAEGRVLTWGYNGFGQLGLGANISVDTVAVPSEVAWPVSIVGRNASCSCVAAGGNNTFFVIQSSNAPTLSDEKGALSKERVDVLAVGSGQRGTLGNGQRSQVCGVPTRVKNVSGLYEYSEREKRLCPIQVHALTVGAGGQCALVMDAPPLSQDETRRDVYVWGDNDASQLGMGGKGHRAVPSLLTHTPPSNQDDKEQPAPQRILLVERNKVRGSSWDGKERTYSRVEQRIVAGGSCVGVYTKV
;
A
#
# COMPACT_ATOMS: atom_id res chain seq x y z
N MET A 1 44.82 -5.74 26.02
CA MET A 1 43.63 -4.91 25.74
C MET A 1 42.74 -5.71 24.83
N THR A 2 41.73 -6.35 25.40
CA THR A 2 40.90 -7.36 24.78
C THR A 2 39.65 -6.67 24.17
N GLY A 3 39.57 -6.70 22.83
CA GLY A 3 38.39 -6.25 22.12
C GLY A 3 37.30 -7.32 22.16
N ILE A 4 36.16 -7.00 22.75
CA ILE A 4 34.96 -7.84 22.77
C ILE A 4 34.24 -7.64 21.44
N ALA A 5 34.30 -8.65 20.59
CA ALA A 5 33.47 -8.73 19.38
C ALA A 5 32.03 -9.11 19.79
N TYR A 6 31.08 -8.20 19.62
CA TYR A 6 29.67 -8.53 19.70
C TYR A 6 29.26 -9.30 18.44
N VAL A 7 29.19 -10.60 18.57
CA VAL A 7 28.53 -11.48 17.59
C VAL A 7 27.03 -11.38 17.86
N SER A 8 26.27 -10.69 17.00
CA SER A 8 24.82 -10.74 17.02
C SER A 8 24.38 -12.15 16.62
N SER A 9 23.92 -12.93 17.58
CA SER A 9 23.30 -14.23 17.37
C SER A 9 22.08 -14.08 16.45
N PRO A 10 21.92 -14.88 15.39
CA PRO A 10 20.64 -14.98 14.69
C PRO A 10 19.63 -15.56 15.67
N TYR A 11 18.51 -14.86 15.86
CA TYR A 11 17.42 -15.37 16.66
C TYR A 11 16.84 -16.59 15.98
N LEU A 12 17.24 -17.78 16.46
CA LEU A 12 16.41 -18.96 16.36
C LEU A 12 15.15 -18.61 17.14
N LEU A 13 14.02 -18.54 16.48
CA LEU A 13 12.77 -18.80 17.14
C LEU A 13 12.85 -20.26 17.59
N ASP A 14 13.31 -20.51 18.83
CA ASP A 14 12.86 -21.68 19.55
C ASP A 14 11.35 -21.64 19.40
N SER A 15 10.82 -22.53 18.59
CA SER A 15 9.39 -22.61 18.40
C SER A 15 8.79 -22.90 19.78
N PRO A 16 7.95 -22.02 20.34
CA PRO A 16 7.17 -22.37 21.52
C PRO A 16 6.09 -23.39 21.17
N LEU A 17 6.26 -24.13 20.05
CA LEU A 17 5.23 -24.96 19.44
C LEU A 17 5.18 -26.38 20.01
N ASP A 18 6.15 -26.80 20.83
CA ASP A 18 6.14 -28.17 21.32
C ASP A 18 5.57 -28.38 22.74
N HIS A 19 5.23 -27.31 23.48
CA HIS A 19 4.67 -27.45 24.84
C HIS A 19 3.56 -26.45 25.24
N ALA A 20 2.88 -25.80 24.30
CA ALA A 20 1.65 -25.09 24.61
C ALA A 20 0.51 -25.70 23.79
N GLY A 21 -0.56 -26.09 24.46
CA GLY A 21 -1.80 -26.54 23.83
C GLY A 21 -2.20 -25.59 22.71
N SER A 22 -2.73 -26.12 21.61
CA SER A 22 -3.05 -25.48 20.35
C SER A 22 -3.46 -24.02 20.56
N ALA A 23 -2.59 -23.07 20.21
CA ALA A 23 -2.96 -21.66 20.22
C ALA A 23 -4.20 -21.53 19.32
N SER A 24 -5.32 -21.13 19.91
CA SER A 24 -6.57 -21.03 19.19
C SER A 24 -6.41 -20.00 18.09
N GLU A 25 -6.74 -20.39 16.87
CA GLU A 25 -6.61 -19.56 15.67
C GLU A 25 -7.94 -18.89 15.36
N HIS A 26 -7.90 -17.62 14.99
CA HIS A 26 -9.04 -16.90 14.47
C HIS A 26 -8.90 -16.68 12.95
N ARG A 27 -9.97 -16.95 12.22
CA ARG A 27 -10.02 -16.79 10.76
C ARG A 27 -11.19 -15.92 10.39
N PHE A 28 -10.95 -14.96 9.54
CA PHE A 28 -12.03 -14.20 8.94
C PHE A 28 -12.84 -15.08 7.97
N PRO A 29 -14.17 -14.97 7.97
CA PRO A 29 -14.99 -15.55 6.91
C PRO A 29 -14.49 -15.13 5.52
N LEU A 30 -14.55 -16.07 4.56
CA LEU A 30 -14.26 -15.77 3.17
C LEU A 30 -15.42 -15.00 2.54
N CYS A 31 -15.11 -14.25 1.48
CA CYS A 31 -16.05 -13.36 0.79
C CYS A 31 -16.63 -12.29 1.74
N SER A 32 -15.78 -11.69 2.56
CA SER A 32 -16.15 -10.61 3.49
C SER A 32 -15.08 -9.53 3.45
N LEU A 33 -15.49 -8.31 3.81
CA LEU A 33 -14.59 -7.20 4.14
C LEU A 33 -14.66 -6.95 5.63
N PHE A 34 -13.52 -6.97 6.31
CA PHE A 34 -13.36 -6.49 7.67
C PHE A 34 -12.57 -5.20 7.65
N ALA A 35 -12.99 -4.20 8.43
CA ALA A 35 -12.26 -2.95 8.50
C ALA A 35 -12.24 -2.38 9.92
N TRP A 36 -11.20 -1.60 10.23
CA TRP A 36 -11.00 -0.96 11.53
C TRP A 36 -10.16 0.30 11.41
N GLY A 37 -10.07 1.07 12.47
CA GLY A 37 -9.37 2.35 12.52
C GLY A 37 -10.34 3.53 12.64
N MET A 38 -10.00 4.66 12.00
CA MET A 38 -10.82 5.87 12.02
C MET A 38 -12.17 5.65 11.32
N ASN A 39 -13.26 5.99 11.99
CA ASN A 39 -14.62 5.87 11.46
C ASN A 39 -15.43 7.17 11.57
N LYS A 40 -14.78 8.30 11.81
CA LYS A 40 -15.46 9.61 11.87
C LYS A 40 -16.23 9.88 10.56
N ASN A 41 -15.66 9.52 9.44
CA ASN A 41 -16.23 9.71 8.11
C ASN A 41 -16.90 8.43 7.55
N LYS A 42 -17.24 7.46 8.42
CA LYS A 42 -17.98 6.25 8.04
C LYS A 42 -17.27 5.38 6.99
N VAL A 43 -15.95 5.37 7.01
CA VAL A 43 -15.13 4.61 6.05
C VAL A 43 -14.90 3.18 6.51
N ALA A 44 -14.58 2.95 7.80
CA ALA A 44 -14.29 1.61 8.32
C ALA A 44 -15.56 0.79 8.58
N ALA A 45 -16.61 1.40 9.15
CA ALA A 45 -17.88 0.73 9.47
C ALA A 45 -19.04 1.74 9.38
N PRO A 46 -19.68 1.90 8.20
CA PRO A 46 -20.75 2.89 8.00
C PRO A 46 -21.95 2.70 8.92
N HIS A 47 -22.24 1.46 9.31
CA HIS A 47 -23.38 1.10 10.17
C HIS A 47 -23.16 1.46 11.65
N LEU A 48 -21.90 1.62 12.10
CA LEU A 48 -21.60 1.96 13.49
C LEU A 48 -21.63 3.48 13.71
N LYS A 49 -22.07 3.90 14.90
CA LYS A 49 -22.04 5.30 15.35
C LYS A 49 -20.67 5.74 15.83
N ASP A 50 -19.86 4.79 16.25
CA ASP A 50 -18.52 5.03 16.79
C ASP A 50 -17.61 5.74 15.80
N THR A 51 -16.80 6.66 16.31
CA THR A 51 -15.81 7.42 15.51
C THR A 51 -14.50 6.64 15.32
N VAL A 52 -14.31 5.55 16.05
CA VAL A 52 -13.13 4.67 15.97
C VAL A 52 -13.58 3.23 16.14
N VAL A 53 -13.22 2.39 15.21
CA VAL A 53 -13.39 0.93 15.25
C VAL A 53 -12.08 0.31 15.74
N ARG A 54 -12.08 -0.29 16.93
CA ARG A 54 -10.84 -0.71 17.62
C ARG A 54 -10.35 -2.10 17.25
N LEU A 55 -11.26 -2.96 16.84
CA LEU A 55 -11.01 -4.34 16.44
C LEU A 55 -11.55 -4.55 15.02
N PRO A 56 -11.07 -5.57 14.29
CA PRO A 56 -11.64 -5.91 12.99
C PRO A 56 -13.17 -6.09 13.06
N GLU A 57 -13.90 -5.26 12.34
CA GLU A 57 -15.38 -5.25 12.28
C GLU A 57 -15.85 -5.68 10.89
N ASN A 58 -16.87 -6.55 10.85
CA ASN A 58 -17.45 -7.00 9.59
C ASN A 58 -18.18 -5.86 8.88
N PHE A 59 -17.84 -5.64 7.63
CA PHE A 59 -18.45 -4.62 6.79
C PHE A 59 -19.77 -5.16 6.19
N GLN A 60 -20.84 -5.12 6.97
CA GLN A 60 -22.12 -5.80 6.72
C GLN A 60 -22.67 -5.62 5.29
N SER A 61 -22.54 -4.42 4.71
CA SER A 61 -23.05 -4.12 3.37
C SER A 61 -22.30 -4.85 2.23
N LEU A 62 -21.11 -5.39 2.50
CA LEU A 62 -20.30 -6.14 1.54
C LEU A 62 -20.06 -7.59 2.00
N ASP A 63 -20.82 -8.05 2.98
CA ASP A 63 -20.73 -9.43 3.47
C ASP A 63 -21.18 -10.42 2.38
N GLY A 64 -20.49 -11.53 2.29
CA GLY A 64 -20.70 -12.53 1.25
C GLY A 64 -20.02 -12.19 -0.10
N MET A 65 -19.41 -11.01 -0.25
CA MET A 65 -18.82 -10.57 -1.52
C MET A 65 -17.32 -10.80 -1.59
N ALA A 66 -16.86 -11.30 -2.73
CA ALA A 66 -15.46 -11.28 -3.11
C ALA A 66 -15.19 -10.02 -3.98
N LEU A 67 -14.04 -9.40 -3.76
CA LEU A 67 -13.68 -8.12 -4.36
C LEU A 67 -12.38 -8.28 -5.17
N ARG A 68 -12.20 -7.47 -6.21
CA ARG A 68 -10.91 -7.42 -6.91
C ARG A 68 -9.91 -6.52 -6.19
N ASP A 69 -10.39 -5.38 -5.68
CA ASP A 69 -9.55 -4.41 -4.96
C ASP A 69 -10.35 -3.56 -3.98
N VAL A 70 -9.67 -3.04 -2.94
CA VAL A 70 -10.24 -2.12 -1.93
C VAL A 70 -9.21 -1.07 -1.59
N GLN A 71 -9.64 0.19 -1.50
CA GLN A 71 -8.82 1.31 -1.05
C GLN A 71 -9.57 2.20 -0.07
N PHE A 72 -8.84 2.79 0.87
CA PHE A 72 -9.36 3.73 1.85
C PHE A 72 -8.59 5.05 1.81
N SER A 73 -9.30 6.17 1.82
CA SER A 73 -8.77 7.46 2.29
C SER A 73 -9.31 7.75 3.70
N ASN A 74 -9.10 8.97 4.20
CA ASN A 74 -9.66 9.36 5.49
C ASN A 74 -11.19 9.58 5.46
N ASP A 75 -11.79 9.77 4.29
CA ASP A 75 -13.18 10.18 4.12
C ASP A 75 -13.95 9.39 3.05
N VAL A 76 -13.25 8.62 2.22
CA VAL A 76 -13.84 7.79 1.17
C VAL A 76 -13.26 6.38 1.19
N GLY A 77 -14.13 5.39 1.04
CA GLY A 77 -13.77 4.04 0.69
C GLY A 77 -14.19 3.72 -0.74
N VAL A 78 -13.37 2.96 -1.45
CA VAL A 78 -13.62 2.50 -2.82
C VAL A 78 -13.31 1.02 -2.91
N ALA A 79 -14.22 0.26 -3.53
CA ALA A 79 -13.99 -1.16 -3.83
C ALA A 79 -14.33 -1.47 -5.29
N VAL A 80 -13.72 -2.54 -5.78
CA VAL A 80 -14.03 -3.13 -7.08
C VAL A 80 -14.65 -4.49 -6.82
N ASP A 81 -15.88 -4.69 -7.29
CA ASP A 81 -16.54 -5.99 -7.18
C ASP A 81 -15.92 -7.03 -8.13
N ALA A 82 -16.29 -8.29 -7.98
CA ALA A 82 -15.79 -9.37 -8.82
C ALA A 82 -16.16 -9.23 -10.32
N SER A 83 -17.11 -8.36 -10.65
CA SER A 83 -17.51 -8.04 -12.02
C SER A 83 -16.74 -6.85 -12.62
N GLY A 84 -15.92 -6.17 -11.80
CA GLY A 84 -15.16 -4.99 -12.21
C GLY A 84 -15.98 -3.69 -12.12
N ASN A 85 -17.05 -3.65 -11.33
CA ASN A 85 -17.81 -2.45 -11.04
C ASN A 85 -17.26 -1.74 -9.80
N ILE A 86 -17.43 -0.43 -9.74
CA ILE A 86 -16.96 0.41 -8.65
C ILE A 86 -18.06 0.62 -7.62
N LEU A 87 -17.68 0.45 -6.35
CA LEU A 87 -18.47 0.78 -5.16
C LEU A 87 -17.75 1.91 -4.41
N GLN A 88 -18.48 2.95 -4.01
CA GLN A 88 -17.95 4.07 -3.23
C GLN A 88 -18.81 4.33 -1.99
N TRP A 89 -18.18 4.76 -0.88
CA TRP A 89 -18.85 5.07 0.38
C TRP A 89 -18.05 6.06 1.23
N GLY A 90 -18.63 6.45 2.37
CA GLY A 90 -18.05 7.41 3.30
C GLY A 90 -18.62 8.81 3.12
N THR A 91 -18.43 9.68 4.14
CA THR A 91 -19.00 11.06 4.10
C THR A 91 -18.32 11.95 3.08
N GLY A 92 -17.09 11.65 2.65
CA GLY A 92 -16.42 12.33 1.55
C GLY A 92 -17.00 11.96 0.18
N PHE A 93 -17.63 10.79 0.06
CA PHE A 93 -18.38 10.43 -1.14
C PHE A 93 -19.79 11.02 -1.10
N ASP A 94 -20.59 10.66 -0.10
CA ASP A 94 -21.96 11.16 0.08
C ASP A 94 -22.20 11.47 1.56
N PRO A 95 -22.26 12.74 1.96
CA PRO A 95 -22.46 13.12 3.36
C PRO A 95 -23.84 12.75 3.91
N VAL A 96 -24.84 12.56 3.03
CA VAL A 96 -26.22 12.21 3.41
C VAL A 96 -26.38 10.69 3.58
N SER A 97 -25.78 9.92 2.66
CA SER A 97 -25.84 8.46 2.65
C SER A 97 -24.43 7.86 2.51
N PRO A 98 -23.69 7.71 3.61
CA PRO A 98 -22.30 7.24 3.56
C PRO A 98 -22.14 5.72 3.36
N CYS A 99 -23.23 5.00 3.06
CA CYS A 99 -23.20 3.57 2.76
C CYS A 99 -22.68 3.29 1.33
N PRO A 100 -22.15 2.08 1.08
CA PRO A 100 -21.71 1.68 -0.26
C PRO A 100 -22.79 1.86 -1.31
N SER A 101 -22.39 2.47 -2.42
CA SER A 101 -23.24 2.66 -3.60
C SER A 101 -22.46 2.28 -4.85
N GLN A 102 -23.09 1.57 -5.77
CA GLN A 102 -22.49 1.27 -7.06
C GLN A 102 -22.48 2.52 -7.93
N THR A 103 -21.33 2.89 -8.47
CA THR A 103 -21.13 4.11 -9.26
C THR A 103 -20.80 3.81 -10.71
N LEU A 104 -19.65 3.22 -11.02
CA LEU A 104 -19.24 2.94 -12.38
C LEU A 104 -19.34 1.45 -12.70
N THR A 105 -19.91 1.14 -13.87
CA THR A 105 -20.10 -0.24 -14.35
C THR A 105 -19.62 -0.39 -15.79
N GLY A 106 -19.31 -1.62 -16.19
CA GLY A 106 -18.99 -1.94 -17.58
C GLY A 106 -17.57 -1.58 -18.05
N LEU A 107 -16.70 -1.11 -17.14
CA LEU A 107 -15.30 -0.78 -17.46
C LEU A 107 -14.31 -1.91 -17.16
N ASP A 108 -14.79 -3.01 -16.58
CA ASP A 108 -13.99 -4.18 -16.18
C ASP A 108 -12.74 -3.80 -15.36
N ILE A 109 -12.97 -3.02 -14.30
CA ILE A 109 -11.89 -2.51 -13.45
C ILE A 109 -11.26 -3.66 -12.65
N GLU A 110 -9.93 -3.62 -12.53
CA GLU A 110 -9.13 -4.58 -11.76
C GLU A 110 -8.56 -3.95 -10.48
N ARG A 111 -8.11 -2.68 -10.54
CA ARG A 111 -7.49 -1.96 -9.42
C ARG A 111 -7.99 -0.53 -9.34
N VAL A 112 -7.98 -0.01 -8.11
CA VAL A 112 -8.31 1.40 -7.83
C VAL A 112 -7.27 2.03 -6.93
N GLN A 113 -7.07 3.33 -7.08
CA GLN A 113 -6.21 4.15 -6.22
C GLN A 113 -6.88 5.51 -5.97
N ILE A 114 -6.75 6.03 -4.76
CA ILE A 114 -7.31 7.34 -4.39
C ILE A 114 -6.17 8.34 -4.29
N SER A 115 -6.28 9.48 -4.96
CA SER A 115 -5.36 10.62 -4.85
C SER A 115 -6.15 11.92 -4.73
N GLY A 116 -6.07 12.57 -3.58
CA GLY A 116 -6.83 13.78 -3.30
C GLY A 116 -8.35 13.58 -3.51
N SER A 117 -8.95 14.39 -4.37
CA SER A 117 -10.37 14.35 -4.72
C SER A 117 -10.72 13.40 -5.88
N LYS A 118 -9.78 12.56 -6.32
CA LYS A 118 -9.93 11.70 -7.51
C LYS A 118 -9.68 10.25 -7.21
N VAL A 119 -10.36 9.38 -7.94
CA VAL A 119 -10.10 7.95 -8.01
C VAL A 119 -9.52 7.62 -9.38
N PHE A 120 -8.41 6.91 -9.37
CA PHE A 120 -7.78 6.35 -10.56
C PHE A 120 -8.07 4.85 -10.60
N ALA A 121 -8.58 4.37 -11.73
CA ALA A 121 -9.02 2.99 -11.89
C ALA A 121 -8.34 2.35 -13.10
N LEU A 122 -7.72 1.21 -12.89
CA LEU A 122 -7.09 0.40 -13.92
C LEU A 122 -8.02 -0.73 -14.34
N SER A 123 -8.34 -0.81 -15.62
CA SER A 123 -9.11 -1.93 -16.17
C SER A 123 -8.22 -3.13 -16.52
N ARG A 124 -8.80 -4.32 -16.62
CA ARG A 124 -8.11 -5.52 -17.13
C ARG A 124 -7.55 -5.37 -18.53
N SER A 125 -8.16 -4.52 -19.35
CA SER A 125 -7.65 -4.18 -20.68
C SER A 125 -6.41 -3.29 -20.64
N GLY A 126 -6.05 -2.73 -19.47
CA GLY A 126 -4.86 -1.89 -19.27
C GLY A 126 -5.10 -0.41 -19.53
N HIS A 127 -6.35 0.05 -19.53
CA HIS A 127 -6.68 1.48 -19.57
C HIS A 127 -6.78 2.04 -18.15
N VAL A 128 -6.40 3.30 -17.98
CA VAL A 128 -6.56 4.04 -16.73
C VAL A 128 -7.67 5.05 -16.89
N TYR A 129 -8.61 5.04 -15.96
CA TYR A 129 -9.75 5.94 -15.89
C TYR A 129 -9.63 6.83 -14.65
N VAL A 130 -10.21 8.03 -14.71
CA VAL A 130 -10.27 8.99 -13.58
C VAL A 130 -11.70 9.43 -13.39
N PHE A 131 -12.14 9.49 -12.15
CA PHE A 131 -13.46 10.00 -11.75
C PHE A 131 -13.38 10.64 -10.36
N ALA A 132 -14.38 11.40 -9.97
CA ALA A 132 -14.39 12.12 -8.72
C ALA A 132 -14.69 11.22 -7.52
N THR A 133 -14.09 11.53 -6.35
CA THR A 133 -14.45 10.89 -5.08
C THR A 133 -15.85 11.31 -4.62
N GLN A 134 -16.29 12.54 -4.87
CA GLN A 134 -17.56 13.11 -4.43
C GLN A 134 -18.69 12.77 -5.40
N ARG A 135 -19.82 12.30 -4.87
CA ARG A 135 -21.02 11.96 -5.64
C ARG A 135 -21.56 13.14 -6.45
N SER A 136 -21.58 14.34 -5.86
CA SER A 136 -22.07 15.56 -6.53
C SER A 136 -21.26 15.95 -7.77
N LYS A 137 -19.96 15.63 -7.79
CA LYS A 137 -19.08 15.87 -8.95
C LYS A 137 -19.06 14.69 -9.93
N LEU A 138 -19.57 13.53 -9.52
CA LEU A 138 -19.61 12.32 -10.32
C LEU A 138 -20.85 12.25 -11.21
N ILE A 139 -21.98 12.87 -10.83
CA ILE A 139 -23.23 12.84 -11.58
C ILE A 139 -23.16 13.84 -12.72
N ARG A 140 -23.38 13.37 -13.96
CA ARG A 140 -23.55 14.26 -15.13
C ARG A 140 -24.90 14.97 -15.08
N ASP A 141 -24.94 16.23 -15.51
CA ASP A 141 -26.19 16.88 -15.86
C ASP A 141 -26.88 16.10 -16.97
N ALA A 142 -28.16 15.78 -16.75
CA ALA A 142 -28.94 14.80 -17.52
C ALA A 142 -29.31 15.31 -18.93
N SER A 143 -28.31 15.56 -19.80
CA SER A 143 -28.55 15.99 -21.19
C SER A 143 -28.54 14.84 -22.22
N SER A 144 -28.21 13.61 -21.83
CA SER A 144 -28.16 12.48 -22.75
C SER A 144 -28.74 11.21 -22.15
N TRP A 145 -29.85 10.74 -22.70
CA TRP A 145 -30.57 9.52 -22.31
C TRP A 145 -29.78 8.21 -22.53
N PHE A 146 -28.71 8.24 -23.32
CA PHE A 146 -27.93 7.06 -23.74
C PHE A 146 -26.51 6.99 -23.11
N SER A 147 -26.12 7.94 -22.26
CA SER A 147 -24.79 7.94 -21.63
C SER A 147 -24.87 7.49 -20.17
N SER A 148 -23.74 6.97 -19.65
CA SER A 148 -23.59 6.67 -18.22
C SER A 148 -24.00 7.92 -17.40
N PRO A 149 -24.78 7.75 -16.32
CA PRO A 149 -25.15 8.87 -15.45
C PRO A 149 -23.93 9.47 -14.70
N PHE A 150 -22.78 8.78 -14.76
CA PHE A 150 -21.57 9.15 -14.04
C PHE A 150 -20.49 9.67 -15.00
N ASP A 151 -19.79 10.72 -14.57
CA ASP A 151 -18.71 11.35 -15.33
C ASP A 151 -17.37 10.68 -15.00
N TYR A 152 -16.65 10.28 -16.04
CA TYR A 152 -15.29 9.78 -15.97
C TYR A 152 -14.53 10.09 -17.25
N ILE A 153 -13.21 10.09 -17.17
CA ILE A 153 -12.36 10.20 -18.35
C ILE A 153 -11.40 9.00 -18.41
N GLN A 154 -11.08 8.58 -19.62
CA GLN A 154 -9.97 7.69 -19.88
C GLN A 154 -8.72 8.52 -20.12
N LEU A 155 -7.66 8.30 -19.34
CA LEU A 155 -6.36 8.95 -19.54
C LEU A 155 -5.75 8.49 -20.85
N LYS A 156 -5.19 9.44 -21.59
CA LYS A 156 -4.49 9.16 -22.84
C LYS A 156 -3.09 8.61 -22.54
N ALA A 157 -2.73 7.55 -23.22
CA ALA A 157 -1.40 6.94 -23.16
C ALA A 157 -1.16 6.10 -24.41
N ASN A 158 0.10 5.90 -24.75
CA ASN A 158 0.51 5.08 -25.91
C ASN A 158 0.63 3.60 -25.56
N GLU A 159 0.62 3.25 -24.26
CA GLU A 159 0.81 1.89 -23.78
C GLU A 159 -0.39 1.40 -22.94
N ARG A 160 -0.37 0.10 -22.63
CA ARG A 160 -1.31 -0.55 -21.71
C ARG A 160 -0.62 -0.80 -20.38
N PHE A 161 -1.37 -0.61 -19.30
CA PHE A 161 -0.85 -0.70 -17.95
C PHE A 161 -1.23 -2.01 -17.28
N LYS A 162 -0.37 -2.46 -16.35
CA LYS A 162 -0.60 -3.63 -15.48
C LYS A 162 -0.71 -3.25 -14.01
N ASP A 163 -0.28 -2.03 -13.64
CA ASP A 163 -0.31 -1.54 -12.27
C ASP A 163 -0.44 -0.03 -12.19
N ILE A 164 -1.04 0.47 -11.09
CA ILE A 164 -1.12 1.88 -10.72
C ILE A 164 -0.87 2.04 -9.22
N ALA A 165 -0.19 3.10 -8.82
CA ALA A 165 0.02 3.48 -7.43
C ALA A 165 -0.17 4.99 -7.27
N ALA A 166 -0.85 5.44 -6.21
CA ALA A 166 -1.17 6.84 -6.00
C ALA A 166 -0.66 7.37 -4.67
N GLY A 167 -0.03 8.54 -4.71
CA GLY A 167 0.26 9.39 -3.57
C GLY A 167 -0.84 10.39 -3.31
N GLU A 168 -0.52 11.43 -2.53
CA GLU A 168 -1.49 12.47 -2.19
C GLU A 168 -1.84 13.33 -3.41
N HIS A 169 -0.86 13.65 -4.26
CA HIS A 169 -0.97 14.60 -5.36
C HIS A 169 -0.58 14.04 -6.74
N HIS A 170 -0.04 12.82 -6.82
CA HIS A 170 0.45 12.24 -8.07
C HIS A 170 0.19 10.74 -8.14
N VAL A 171 0.20 10.22 -9.36
CA VAL A 171 -0.01 8.79 -9.63
C VAL A 171 1.07 8.28 -10.55
N LEU A 172 1.60 7.10 -10.23
CA LEU A 172 2.43 6.30 -11.13
C LEU A 172 1.60 5.22 -11.81
N ALA A 173 1.96 4.89 -13.04
CA ALA A 173 1.42 3.75 -13.77
C ALA A 173 2.57 2.93 -14.36
N LEU A 174 2.48 1.61 -14.24
CA LEU A 174 3.45 0.66 -14.78
C LEU A 174 2.86 -0.02 -16.00
N SER A 175 3.50 0.16 -17.16
CA SER A 175 3.05 -0.47 -18.39
C SER A 175 3.30 -1.99 -18.37
N ARG A 176 2.62 -2.72 -19.28
CA ARG A 176 2.85 -4.16 -19.44
C ARG A 176 4.28 -4.48 -19.85
N ASP A 177 4.91 -3.58 -20.59
CA ASP A 177 6.29 -3.70 -21.04
C ASP A 177 7.31 -3.26 -19.98
N GLY A 178 6.84 -2.78 -18.83
CA GLY A 178 7.68 -2.41 -17.70
C GLY A 178 8.16 -0.96 -17.71
N HIS A 179 7.54 -0.08 -18.48
CA HIS A 179 7.86 1.35 -18.45
C HIS A 179 7.05 2.08 -17.39
N VAL A 180 7.67 3.07 -16.74
CA VAL A 180 7.03 3.88 -15.70
C VAL A 180 6.51 5.18 -16.28
N TYR A 181 5.24 5.44 -16.02
CA TYR A 181 4.52 6.66 -16.37
C TYR A 181 4.09 7.38 -15.11
N SER A 182 3.90 8.69 -15.19
CA SER A 182 3.25 9.45 -14.12
C SER A 182 2.20 10.42 -14.65
N VAL A 183 1.32 10.87 -13.76
CA VAL A 183 0.29 11.88 -14.04
C VAL A 183 0.04 12.71 -12.78
N PRO A 184 -0.11 14.05 -12.89
CA PRO A 184 -0.52 14.87 -11.77
C PRO A 184 -2.00 14.63 -11.40
N ALA A 185 -2.27 14.46 -10.11
CA ALA A 185 -3.63 14.43 -9.59
C ALA A 185 -4.17 15.85 -9.36
N ASP A 186 -3.29 16.78 -8.98
CA ASP A 186 -3.60 18.20 -8.77
C ASP A 186 -2.36 19.09 -9.06
N ASP A 187 -2.44 20.37 -8.70
CA ASP A 187 -1.39 21.38 -8.93
C ASP A 187 -0.17 21.24 -7.99
N LEU A 188 -0.27 20.48 -6.89
CA LEU A 188 0.82 20.19 -5.98
C LEU A 188 1.65 18.95 -6.41
N ALA A 189 1.25 18.29 -7.49
CA ALA A 189 1.76 17.00 -7.94
C ALA A 189 3.27 16.94 -8.18
N ASN A 190 3.94 18.08 -8.32
CA ASN A 190 5.38 18.14 -8.59
C ASN A 190 6.14 19.07 -7.65
N GLU A 191 5.56 19.44 -6.51
CA GLU A 191 6.20 20.34 -5.54
C GLU A 191 7.60 19.88 -5.14
N PHE A 192 7.80 18.57 -5.06
CA PHE A 192 9.08 17.94 -4.71
C PHE A 192 9.73 17.17 -5.89
N GLY A 193 9.22 17.34 -7.12
CA GLY A 193 9.73 16.62 -8.29
C GLY A 193 9.24 15.17 -8.39
N GLN A 194 8.19 14.79 -7.66
CA GLN A 194 7.70 13.43 -7.58
C GLN A 194 7.12 12.88 -8.90
N LEU A 195 6.81 13.74 -9.87
CA LEU A 195 6.45 13.30 -11.23
C LEU A 195 7.66 12.75 -12.02
N GLY A 196 8.89 13.20 -11.69
CA GLY A 196 10.10 12.89 -12.45
C GLY A 196 10.27 13.70 -13.74
N TYR A 197 9.40 14.68 -13.99
CA TYR A 197 9.45 15.67 -15.08
C TYR A 197 8.65 16.91 -14.72
N SER A 198 8.87 18.04 -15.43
CA SER A 198 8.16 19.30 -15.14
C SER A 198 7.16 19.69 -16.22
N SER A 199 7.34 19.25 -17.48
CA SER A 199 6.39 19.58 -18.57
C SER A 199 5.18 18.66 -18.51
N VAL A 200 4.01 19.22 -18.34
CA VAL A 200 2.73 18.51 -18.20
C VAL A 200 1.70 19.01 -19.23
N SER A 201 0.80 18.12 -19.63
CA SER A 201 -0.34 18.48 -20.47
C SER A 201 -1.53 18.77 -19.56
N LEU A 202 -2.01 20.00 -19.53
CA LEU A 202 -3.16 20.44 -18.75
C LEU A 202 -4.33 20.82 -19.65
N THR A 203 -5.53 20.88 -19.09
CA THR A 203 -6.74 21.23 -19.83
C THR A 203 -7.11 22.69 -19.61
N GLN A 204 -7.26 23.46 -20.68
CA GLN A 204 -7.71 24.84 -20.65
C GLN A 204 -9.22 24.92 -20.33
N ARG A 205 -9.63 25.87 -19.47
CA ARG A 205 -10.99 25.99 -18.94
C ARG A 205 -12.03 26.26 -20.04
N ASP A 206 -11.80 27.25 -20.86
CA ASP A 206 -12.82 27.73 -21.79
C ASP A 206 -12.97 26.90 -23.06
N SER A 207 -11.91 26.25 -23.49
CA SER A 207 -11.88 25.50 -24.74
C SER A 207 -11.78 24.00 -24.58
N PHE A 208 -11.51 23.52 -23.36
CA PHE A 208 -11.15 22.12 -23.06
C PHE A 208 -10.00 21.59 -23.94
N LYS A 209 -9.21 22.49 -24.53
CA LYS A 209 -8.01 22.13 -25.29
C LYS A 209 -6.87 21.84 -24.35
N ARG A 210 -5.94 21.01 -24.82
CA ARG A 210 -4.71 20.73 -24.10
C ARG A 210 -3.71 21.85 -24.32
N VAL A 211 -3.04 22.25 -23.25
CA VAL A 211 -1.91 23.18 -23.27
C VAL A 211 -0.74 22.56 -22.51
N GLU A 212 0.47 22.77 -23.02
CA GLU A 212 1.67 22.41 -22.29
C GLU A 212 1.92 23.45 -21.21
N ALA A 213 2.05 22.97 -19.98
CA ALA A 213 2.35 23.79 -18.82
C ALA A 213 3.56 23.21 -18.07
N ARG A 214 4.10 23.97 -17.13
CA ARG A 214 5.20 23.52 -16.28
C ARG A 214 4.77 23.50 -14.82
N LEU A 215 4.87 22.34 -14.19
CA LEU A 215 4.81 22.16 -12.75
C LEU A 215 6.26 22.03 -12.25
N GLU A 216 6.85 23.15 -11.86
CA GLU A 216 8.26 23.17 -11.43
C GLU A 216 8.37 22.77 -9.97
N PRO A 217 9.38 21.94 -9.60
CA PRO A 217 9.67 21.64 -8.21
C PRO A 217 10.01 22.89 -7.40
N ARG A 218 9.61 22.91 -6.12
CA ARG A 218 9.82 24.02 -5.19
C ARG A 218 11.27 24.53 -5.14
N ILE A 219 12.24 23.63 -5.23
CA ILE A 219 13.66 23.98 -5.24
C ILE A 219 14.05 24.85 -6.44
N VAL A 220 13.41 24.66 -7.60
CA VAL A 220 13.62 25.47 -8.81
C VAL A 220 12.95 26.83 -8.66
N LEU A 221 11.73 26.86 -8.15
CA LEU A 221 10.98 28.09 -7.91
C LEU A 221 11.69 29.02 -6.93
N ASN A 222 12.26 28.48 -5.85
CA ASN A 222 13.01 29.26 -4.87
C ASN A 222 14.28 29.90 -5.45
N ARG A 223 14.89 29.29 -6.48
CA ARG A 223 16.05 29.86 -7.20
C ARG A 223 15.65 30.96 -8.18
N ARG A 224 14.42 30.93 -8.71
CA ARG A 224 13.91 31.88 -9.72
C ARG A 224 13.12 33.05 -9.15
N ARG A 225 13.00 33.18 -7.83
CA ARG A 225 12.22 34.23 -7.16
C ARG A 225 12.67 35.67 -7.44
N SER A 226 13.80 35.88 -8.13
CA SER A 226 14.23 37.21 -8.59
C SER A 226 13.56 37.68 -9.88
N ASP A 227 12.99 36.78 -10.69
CA ASP A 227 12.35 37.15 -11.95
C ASP A 227 10.85 36.86 -11.82
N ALA A 228 10.04 37.90 -11.99
CA ALA A 228 8.58 37.84 -11.86
C ALA A 228 8.02 36.70 -12.72
N LEU A 229 7.63 35.61 -12.07
CA LEU A 229 6.91 34.53 -12.72
C LEU A 229 5.47 34.96 -12.93
N GLU A 230 5.12 35.21 -14.17
CA GLU A 230 3.72 35.19 -14.61
C GLU A 230 3.15 33.81 -14.24
N THR A 231 2.10 33.79 -13.45
CA THR A 231 1.34 32.58 -13.15
C THR A 231 0.44 32.25 -14.36
N PRO A 232 0.79 31.27 -15.21
CA PRO A 232 0.04 30.96 -16.44
C PRO A 232 -1.30 30.26 -16.17
N HIS A 233 -1.79 30.24 -14.92
CA HIS A 233 -2.80 29.24 -14.51
C HIS A 233 -4.24 29.75 -14.48
N LYS A 234 -4.52 31.03 -14.81
CA LYS A 234 -5.91 31.55 -14.78
C LYS A 234 -6.85 30.85 -15.77
N ASP A 235 -6.31 30.32 -16.86
CA ASP A 235 -7.08 29.69 -17.93
C ASP A 235 -7.13 28.16 -17.86
N ILE A 236 -6.54 27.55 -16.83
CA ILE A 236 -6.56 26.10 -16.62
C ILE A 236 -7.81 25.72 -15.80
N VAL A 237 -8.38 24.54 -16.07
CA VAL A 237 -9.46 23.99 -15.22
C VAL A 237 -8.96 23.81 -13.80
N ASP A 238 -9.90 23.86 -12.84
CA ASP A 238 -9.61 23.60 -11.43
C ASP A 238 -8.86 22.27 -11.26
N SER A 239 -7.82 22.25 -10.42
CA SER A 239 -7.01 21.05 -10.22
C SER A 239 -7.80 19.88 -9.62
N SER A 240 -8.96 20.13 -9.00
CA SER A 240 -9.90 19.11 -8.55
C SER A 240 -10.77 18.51 -9.67
N ASP A 241 -10.81 19.13 -10.87
CA ASP A 241 -11.55 18.60 -12.04
C ASP A 241 -10.83 17.35 -12.55
N ILE A 242 -11.60 16.32 -12.88
CA ILE A 242 -11.07 15.05 -13.43
C ILE A 242 -10.33 15.26 -14.76
N ARG A 243 -10.65 16.33 -15.50
CA ARG A 243 -10.03 16.69 -16.79
C ARG A 243 -8.73 17.46 -16.64
N TYR A 244 -8.31 17.82 -15.43
CA TYR A 244 -7.13 18.64 -15.16
C TYR A 244 -5.88 18.17 -15.93
N ALA A 245 -5.51 16.91 -15.78
CA ALA A 245 -4.37 16.29 -16.47
C ALA A 245 -4.83 15.02 -17.21
N PRO A 246 -5.17 15.13 -18.50
CA PRO A 246 -5.83 14.05 -19.24
C PRO A 246 -4.86 12.99 -19.81
N GLU A 247 -3.56 13.07 -19.50
CA GLU A 247 -2.53 12.26 -20.16
C GLU A 247 -1.49 11.70 -19.20
N LEU A 248 -1.27 10.40 -19.27
CA LEU A 248 -0.12 9.71 -18.66
C LEU A 248 1.12 9.93 -19.51
N ARG A 249 2.22 10.37 -18.88
CA ARG A 249 3.50 10.60 -19.55
C ARG A 249 4.59 9.69 -19.01
N PRO A 250 5.46 9.15 -19.89
CA PRO A 250 6.60 8.38 -19.45
C PRO A 250 7.55 9.25 -18.63
N VAL A 251 8.16 8.69 -17.59
CA VAL A 251 9.22 9.35 -16.82
C VAL A 251 10.51 9.29 -17.63
N PRO A 252 11.02 10.43 -18.17
CA PRO A 252 12.07 10.40 -19.20
C PRO A 252 13.39 9.78 -18.73
N SER A 253 13.76 10.02 -17.47
CA SER A 253 15.01 9.51 -16.87
C SER A 253 15.00 8.00 -16.62
N LEU A 254 13.85 7.34 -16.73
CA LEU A 254 13.69 5.90 -16.61
C LEU A 254 13.62 5.17 -17.95
N HIS A 255 13.76 5.90 -19.06
CA HIS A 255 13.72 5.33 -20.41
C HIS A 255 14.81 4.25 -20.60
N GLY A 256 14.44 3.13 -21.20
CA GLY A 256 15.35 2.01 -21.46
C GLY A 256 15.59 1.07 -20.27
N VAL A 257 14.91 1.30 -19.14
CA VAL A 257 14.95 0.40 -17.97
C VAL A 257 13.59 -0.28 -17.80
N THR A 258 13.62 -1.60 -17.56
CA THR A 258 12.40 -2.40 -17.33
C THR A 258 12.12 -2.52 -15.83
N PHE A 259 10.91 -2.11 -15.43
CA PHE A 259 10.47 -2.15 -14.06
C PHE A 259 9.45 -3.28 -13.83
N ALA A 260 9.51 -3.88 -12.65
CA ALA A 260 8.61 -4.95 -12.23
C ALA A 260 7.56 -4.48 -11.22
N GLN A 261 7.84 -3.40 -10.48
CA GLN A 261 6.94 -2.88 -9.46
C GLN A 261 7.12 -1.37 -9.31
N ILE A 262 6.03 -0.70 -9.00
CA ILE A 262 5.97 0.71 -8.58
C ILE A 262 5.25 0.81 -7.24
N ASP A 263 5.55 1.84 -6.46
CA ASP A 263 4.76 2.25 -5.31
C ASP A 263 4.98 3.74 -5.02
N VAL A 264 4.13 4.34 -4.18
CA VAL A 264 4.11 5.79 -3.97
C VAL A 264 3.80 6.10 -2.51
N GLY A 265 4.61 6.94 -1.88
CA GLY A 265 4.24 7.58 -0.62
C GLY A 265 3.44 8.88 -0.85
N SER A 266 3.22 9.69 0.19
CA SER A 266 2.45 10.93 0.02
C SER A 266 3.04 11.83 -1.07
N ASN A 267 4.35 12.07 -1.05
CA ASN A 267 5.04 12.99 -1.97
C ASN A 267 6.35 12.43 -2.54
N HIS A 268 6.49 11.11 -2.60
CA HIS A 268 7.65 10.47 -3.21
C HIS A 268 7.25 9.22 -3.99
N SER A 269 8.07 8.86 -4.92
CA SER A 269 7.87 7.78 -5.89
C SER A 269 8.94 6.71 -5.74
N VAL A 270 8.58 5.46 -5.95
CA VAL A 270 9.46 4.30 -5.86
C VAL A 270 9.21 3.39 -7.07
N ALA A 271 10.29 2.93 -7.70
CA ALA A 271 10.21 1.95 -8.78
C ALA A 271 11.30 0.88 -8.61
N ARG A 272 10.92 -0.39 -8.72
CA ARG A 272 11.82 -1.54 -8.63
C ARG A 272 11.97 -2.18 -10.00
N THR A 273 13.22 -2.37 -10.43
CA THR A 273 13.52 -3.05 -11.69
C THR A 273 13.30 -4.56 -11.59
N ALA A 274 13.29 -5.24 -12.74
CA ALA A 274 13.16 -6.70 -12.78
C ALA A 274 14.33 -7.40 -12.07
N GLU A 275 15.53 -6.80 -12.08
CA GLU A 275 16.76 -7.33 -11.45
C GLU A 275 16.82 -7.03 -9.94
N GLY A 276 15.86 -6.28 -9.39
CA GLY A 276 15.80 -5.96 -7.97
C GLY A 276 16.58 -4.71 -7.54
N ARG A 277 16.94 -3.82 -8.49
CA ARG A 277 17.40 -2.47 -8.18
C ARG A 277 16.19 -1.60 -7.84
N VAL A 278 16.36 -0.60 -6.99
CA VAL A 278 15.28 0.32 -6.60
C VAL A 278 15.71 1.75 -6.85
N LEU A 279 14.84 2.51 -7.51
CA LEU A 279 15.00 3.95 -7.73
C LEU A 279 13.90 4.69 -6.98
N THR A 280 14.28 5.81 -6.36
CA THR A 280 13.38 6.67 -5.58
C THR A 280 13.57 8.13 -5.97
N TRP A 281 12.50 8.93 -5.90
CA TRP A 281 12.53 10.37 -6.18
C TRP A 281 11.36 11.09 -5.54
N GLY A 282 11.42 12.41 -5.48
CA GLY A 282 10.41 13.25 -4.84
C GLY A 282 10.90 13.83 -3.51
N TYR A 283 10.00 13.89 -2.53
CA TYR A 283 10.27 14.44 -1.19
C TYR A 283 11.20 13.54 -0.38
N ASN A 284 12.18 14.15 0.33
CA ASN A 284 13.18 13.45 1.13
C ASN A 284 13.41 14.06 2.52
N GLY A 285 12.53 14.93 3.00
CA GLY A 285 12.71 15.63 4.27
C GLY A 285 12.80 14.74 5.52
N PHE A 286 12.35 13.48 5.41
CA PHE A 286 12.47 12.44 6.45
C PHE A 286 13.47 11.34 6.08
N GLY A 287 14.16 11.44 4.94
CA GLY A 287 15.05 10.40 4.43
C GLY A 287 14.31 9.23 3.76
N GLN A 288 13.05 9.41 3.39
CA GLN A 288 12.18 8.36 2.84
C GLN A 288 12.63 7.83 1.48
N LEU A 289 13.58 8.48 0.83
CA LEU A 289 14.18 7.99 -0.41
C LEU A 289 15.29 6.96 -0.19
N GLY A 290 15.82 6.82 1.03
CA GLY A 290 16.86 5.85 1.34
C GLY A 290 18.23 6.14 0.71
N LEU A 291 18.51 7.41 0.38
CA LEU A 291 19.71 7.83 -0.35
C LEU A 291 20.91 8.14 0.57
N GLY A 292 20.88 7.70 1.83
CA GLY A 292 21.95 7.84 2.79
C GLY A 292 21.68 8.86 3.91
N ALA A 293 22.69 9.09 4.76
CA ALA A 293 22.54 9.93 5.95
C ALA A 293 22.51 11.44 5.66
N ASN A 294 22.96 11.86 4.48
CA ASN A 294 22.98 13.28 4.11
C ASN A 294 21.62 13.73 3.56
N ILE A 295 20.78 14.25 4.45
CA ILE A 295 19.40 14.69 4.16
C ILE A 295 19.34 16.22 4.00
N SER A 296 20.43 16.84 3.60
CA SER A 296 20.48 18.29 3.36
C SER A 296 19.61 18.73 2.17
N VAL A 297 19.17 17.79 1.33
CA VAL A 297 18.31 18.04 0.17
C VAL A 297 16.96 17.36 0.40
N ASP A 298 15.92 18.17 0.61
CA ASP A 298 14.55 17.72 0.83
C ASP A 298 13.78 17.38 -0.45
N THR A 299 14.38 17.64 -1.63
CA THR A 299 13.77 17.47 -2.94
C THR A 299 14.73 16.79 -3.91
N VAL A 300 14.39 15.61 -4.40
CA VAL A 300 15.16 14.85 -5.40
C VAL A 300 14.26 14.61 -6.62
N ALA A 301 14.35 15.49 -7.62
CA ALA A 301 13.46 15.45 -8.78
C ALA A 301 13.86 14.41 -9.85
N VAL A 302 15.04 13.79 -9.72
CA VAL A 302 15.54 12.79 -10.65
C VAL A 302 15.59 11.42 -9.94
N PRO A 303 14.98 10.37 -10.50
CA PRO A 303 15.10 9.02 -9.97
C PRO A 303 16.54 8.64 -9.64
N SER A 304 16.79 8.28 -8.38
CA SER A 304 18.11 7.97 -7.85
C SER A 304 18.10 6.57 -7.22
N GLU A 305 19.17 5.81 -7.43
CA GLU A 305 19.26 4.43 -6.96
C GLU A 305 19.54 4.34 -5.47
N VAL A 306 18.80 3.47 -4.78
CA VAL A 306 19.00 3.16 -3.36
C VAL A 306 20.18 2.21 -3.21
N ALA A 307 21.16 2.60 -2.38
CA ALA A 307 22.30 1.75 -2.06
C ALA A 307 22.01 0.92 -0.80
N TRP A 308 22.24 -0.39 -0.89
CA TRP A 308 22.03 -1.29 0.24
C TRP A 308 23.23 -1.29 1.19
N PRO A 309 23.01 -1.16 2.52
CA PRO A 309 24.10 -1.29 3.49
C PRO A 309 24.67 -2.71 3.50
N VAL A 310 25.88 -2.91 2.94
CA VAL A 310 26.55 -4.22 2.83
C VAL A 310 26.69 -4.91 4.19
N SER A 311 26.86 -4.15 5.26
CA SER A 311 26.92 -4.67 6.64
C SER A 311 25.61 -5.30 7.12
N ILE A 312 24.48 -4.97 6.50
CA ILE A 312 23.15 -5.48 6.84
C ILE A 312 22.78 -6.66 5.94
N VAL A 313 22.91 -6.49 4.61
CA VAL A 313 22.35 -7.45 3.63
C VAL A 313 23.39 -8.23 2.85
N GLY A 314 24.69 -7.94 3.03
CA GLY A 314 25.75 -8.57 2.26
C GLY A 314 25.92 -7.96 0.86
N ARG A 315 26.78 -8.58 0.02
CA ARG A 315 27.13 -8.05 -1.31
C ARG A 315 26.15 -8.43 -2.42
N ASN A 316 25.53 -9.62 -2.30
CA ASN A 316 24.61 -10.15 -3.32
C ASN A 316 23.16 -10.00 -2.84
N ALA A 317 22.71 -8.76 -2.77
CA ALA A 317 21.37 -8.41 -2.32
C ALA A 317 20.53 -7.86 -3.48
N SER A 318 19.30 -8.33 -3.61
CA SER A 318 18.31 -7.83 -4.56
C SER A 318 17.00 -7.54 -3.85
N CYS A 319 16.28 -6.51 -4.26
CA CYS A 319 14.97 -6.20 -3.72
C CYS A 319 13.91 -7.03 -4.45
N SER A 320 13.10 -7.78 -3.68
CA SER A 320 11.99 -8.57 -4.21
C SER A 320 10.65 -7.84 -4.16
N CYS A 321 10.47 -6.91 -3.22
CA CYS A 321 9.25 -6.13 -3.05
C CYS A 321 9.56 -4.76 -2.46
N VAL A 322 8.82 -3.74 -2.89
CA VAL A 322 8.82 -2.39 -2.31
C VAL A 322 7.43 -2.04 -1.81
N ALA A 323 7.35 -1.25 -0.74
CA ALA A 323 6.11 -0.64 -0.28
C ALA A 323 6.38 0.77 0.23
N ALA A 324 5.52 1.71 -0.15
CA ALA A 324 5.62 3.10 0.28
C ALA A 324 4.27 3.60 0.82
N GLY A 325 4.30 4.51 1.77
CA GLY A 325 3.12 5.17 2.32
C GLY A 325 3.50 6.29 3.27
N GLY A 326 2.74 7.37 3.25
CA GLY A 326 3.10 8.56 4.02
C GLY A 326 4.50 9.05 3.69
N ASN A 327 5.35 9.15 4.70
CA ASN A 327 6.77 9.54 4.61
C ASN A 327 7.71 8.34 4.85
N ASN A 328 7.33 7.15 4.41
CA ASN A 328 8.10 5.93 4.67
C ASN A 328 8.20 5.06 3.42
N THR A 329 9.33 4.36 3.28
CA THR A 329 9.57 3.35 2.26
C THR A 329 10.14 2.09 2.90
N PHE A 330 9.66 0.95 2.44
CA PHE A 330 10.09 -0.38 2.87
C PHE A 330 10.60 -1.18 1.68
N PHE A 331 11.58 -2.03 1.96
CA PHE A 331 12.23 -2.88 0.98
C PHE A 331 12.33 -4.30 1.52
N VAL A 332 11.84 -5.27 0.78
CA VAL A 332 12.07 -6.69 1.06
C VAL A 332 13.31 -7.11 0.27
N ILE A 333 14.38 -7.45 0.98
CA ILE A 333 15.68 -7.77 0.39
C ILE A 333 15.94 -9.26 0.51
N GLN A 334 16.25 -9.88 -0.60
CA GLN A 334 16.78 -11.25 -0.67
C GLN A 334 18.29 -11.19 -0.85
N SER A 335 19.03 -11.95 -0.07
CA SER A 335 20.49 -12.05 -0.16
C SER A 335 20.95 -13.50 -0.13
N SER A 336 21.96 -13.83 -0.93
CA SER A 336 22.45 -15.22 -1.10
C SER A 336 23.72 -15.55 -0.33
N ASN A 337 24.29 -14.60 0.41
CA ASN A 337 25.52 -14.78 1.18
C ASN A 337 25.31 -14.36 2.65
N ALA A 338 24.36 -15.01 3.34
CA ALA A 338 24.33 -14.90 4.80
C ALA A 338 25.63 -15.52 5.36
N PRO A 339 26.30 -14.89 6.36
CA PRO A 339 27.45 -15.51 7.00
C PRO A 339 27.00 -16.86 7.56
N THR A 340 27.60 -17.94 7.04
CA THR A 340 27.39 -19.30 7.50
C THR A 340 27.87 -19.43 8.94
N LEU A 341 26.93 -19.64 9.87
CA LEU A 341 27.26 -20.26 11.10
C LEU A 341 27.61 -21.73 10.76
N SER A 342 28.83 -22.12 11.10
CA SER A 342 29.51 -23.40 10.87
C SER A 342 28.68 -24.63 10.51
N ASP A 343 29.19 -25.35 9.52
CA ASP A 343 28.77 -26.60 8.86
C ASP A 343 28.54 -27.83 9.78
N GLU A 344 27.81 -27.71 10.88
CA GLU A 344 27.48 -28.92 11.67
C GLU A 344 25.97 -29.16 11.70
N LYS A 345 25.55 -30.15 10.91
CA LYS A 345 24.26 -30.89 10.94
C LYS A 345 22.99 -30.05 11.18
N GLY A 346 22.59 -29.36 10.18
CA GLY A 346 21.40 -28.55 10.14
C GLY A 346 21.64 -27.34 9.23
N ALA A 347 22.05 -27.60 7.98
CA ALA A 347 22.51 -26.59 7.05
C ALA A 347 21.47 -25.45 6.93
N LEU A 348 21.81 -24.27 7.45
CA LEU A 348 21.07 -23.04 7.20
C LEU A 348 21.09 -22.76 5.70
N SER A 349 19.95 -22.36 5.13
CA SER A 349 19.93 -21.87 3.75
C SER A 349 20.92 -20.69 3.61
N LYS A 350 21.67 -20.67 2.51
CA LYS A 350 22.52 -19.51 2.18
C LYS A 350 21.70 -18.25 1.85
N GLU A 351 20.41 -18.42 1.69
CA GLU A 351 19.46 -17.35 1.39
C GLU A 351 18.93 -16.73 2.69
N ARG A 352 18.68 -15.42 2.64
CA ARG A 352 18.11 -14.66 3.74
C ARG A 352 17.11 -13.64 3.19
N VAL A 353 16.01 -13.43 3.91
CA VAL A 353 15.02 -12.40 3.64
C VAL A 353 15.05 -11.36 4.76
N ASP A 354 15.34 -10.12 4.44
CA ASP A 354 15.32 -8.98 5.36
C ASP A 354 14.29 -7.95 4.90
N VAL A 355 13.60 -7.34 5.85
CA VAL A 355 12.76 -6.17 5.62
C VAL A 355 13.52 -4.95 6.10
N LEU A 356 13.77 -3.99 5.21
CA LEU A 356 14.42 -2.72 5.54
C LEU A 356 13.42 -1.57 5.46
N ALA A 357 13.64 -0.52 6.24
CA ALA A 357 12.80 0.66 6.31
C ALA A 357 13.62 1.95 6.30
N VAL A 358 13.07 3.00 5.69
CA VAL A 358 13.57 4.38 5.70
C VAL A 358 12.43 5.37 5.87
N GLY A 359 12.72 6.60 6.29
CA GLY A 359 11.74 7.66 6.44
C GLY A 359 11.50 8.09 7.87
N SER A 360 10.27 8.48 8.19
CA SER A 360 9.86 8.94 9.51
C SER A 360 9.58 7.80 10.48
N GLY A 361 10.28 7.75 11.60
CA GLY A 361 10.08 6.75 12.65
C GLY A 361 9.37 7.28 13.91
N GLN A 362 8.86 8.52 13.91
CA GLN A 362 8.31 9.18 15.10
C GLN A 362 7.24 8.37 15.83
N ARG A 363 6.37 7.68 15.09
CA ARG A 363 5.30 6.81 15.61
C ARG A 363 5.67 5.33 15.64
N GLY A 364 6.98 5.04 15.52
CA GLY A 364 7.48 3.67 15.45
C GLY A 364 7.30 2.99 14.10
N THR A 365 6.96 3.75 13.04
CA THR A 365 6.66 3.25 11.70
C THR A 365 7.78 2.42 11.10
N LEU A 366 9.07 2.75 11.39
CA LEU A 366 10.21 1.99 10.88
C LEU A 366 10.32 0.56 11.44
N GLY A 367 9.59 0.21 12.48
CA GLY A 367 9.59 -1.15 13.03
C GLY A 367 10.93 -1.61 13.62
N ASN A 368 11.91 -0.72 13.78
CA ASN A 368 13.26 -1.02 14.24
C ASN A 368 13.44 -0.88 15.76
N GLY A 369 12.35 -0.61 16.49
CA GLY A 369 12.35 -0.39 17.95
C GLY A 369 12.75 1.03 18.37
N GLN A 370 12.99 1.93 17.42
CA GLN A 370 13.36 3.32 17.67
C GLN A 370 12.27 4.27 17.18
N ARG A 371 12.24 5.48 17.74
CA ARG A 371 11.34 6.57 17.33
C ARG A 371 12.17 7.74 16.82
N SER A 372 12.89 7.52 15.72
CA SER A 372 13.69 8.55 15.08
C SER A 372 12.83 9.48 14.24
N GLN A 373 13.16 10.78 14.26
CA GLN A 373 12.47 11.75 13.40
C GLN A 373 12.78 11.51 11.92
N VAL A 374 14.01 11.14 11.61
CA VAL A 374 14.54 11.01 10.25
C VAL A 374 15.43 9.78 10.16
N CYS A 375 15.27 8.99 9.11
CA CYS A 375 16.12 7.84 8.81
C CYS A 375 16.31 7.68 7.30
N GLY A 376 17.43 8.16 6.77
CA GLY A 376 17.77 8.09 5.34
C GLY A 376 18.65 6.88 4.97
N VAL A 377 19.14 6.11 5.94
CA VAL A 377 19.87 4.88 5.70
C VAL A 377 18.95 3.69 5.96
N PRO A 378 18.80 2.76 5.01
CA PRO A 378 17.95 1.58 5.20
C PRO A 378 18.32 0.81 6.47
N THR A 379 17.36 0.68 7.39
CA THR A 379 17.50 -0.02 8.68
C THR A 379 16.62 -1.24 8.74
N ARG A 380 17.07 -2.28 9.45
CA ARG A 380 16.33 -3.55 9.55
C ARG A 380 15.09 -3.40 10.43
N VAL A 381 13.95 -3.89 9.92
CA VAL A 381 12.72 -4.05 10.70
C VAL A 381 12.89 -5.27 11.61
N LYS A 382 12.68 -5.09 12.92
CA LYS A 382 12.83 -6.17 13.91
C LYS A 382 11.71 -7.20 13.81
N ASN A 383 11.94 -8.39 14.37
CA ASN A 383 10.97 -9.48 14.52
C ASN A 383 10.39 -10.07 13.22
N VAL A 384 10.74 -9.52 12.04
CA VAL A 384 10.26 -9.99 10.73
C VAL A 384 11.40 -10.14 9.72
N SER A 385 12.62 -9.78 10.10
CA SER A 385 13.81 -9.89 9.24
C SER A 385 14.68 -11.07 9.64
N GLY A 386 15.13 -11.85 8.65
CA GLY A 386 16.02 -12.97 8.85
C GLY A 386 15.38 -14.14 9.62
N LEU A 387 14.09 -14.37 9.44
CA LEU A 387 13.36 -15.48 10.04
C LEU A 387 13.49 -16.72 9.18
N TYR A 388 13.60 -17.88 9.85
CA TYR A 388 13.71 -19.19 9.21
C TYR A 388 12.72 -20.15 9.82
N GLU A 389 12.25 -21.11 9.02
CA GLU A 389 11.52 -22.28 9.48
C GLU A 389 12.12 -23.56 8.89
N TYR A 390 11.92 -24.70 9.55
CA TYR A 390 12.38 -25.97 9.05
C TYR A 390 11.43 -26.52 7.98
N SER A 391 11.94 -26.72 6.79
CA SER A 391 11.21 -27.34 5.69
C SER A 391 11.40 -28.86 5.70
N GLU A 392 10.34 -29.59 5.99
CA GLU A 392 10.33 -31.05 5.92
C GLU A 392 10.64 -31.57 4.51
N ARG A 393 10.25 -30.82 3.48
CA ARG A 393 10.51 -31.18 2.07
C ARG A 393 11.98 -31.00 1.72
N GLU A 394 12.60 -29.91 2.13
CA GLU A 394 14.00 -29.59 1.79
C GLU A 394 14.99 -30.10 2.83
N LYS A 395 14.50 -30.61 3.98
CA LYS A 395 15.30 -31.10 5.11
C LYS A 395 16.33 -30.08 5.60
N ARG A 396 15.98 -28.79 5.56
CA ARG A 396 16.82 -27.68 5.99
C ARG A 396 16.00 -26.52 6.50
N LEU A 397 16.64 -25.56 7.17
CA LEU A 397 16.06 -24.28 7.52
C LEU A 397 15.96 -23.40 6.27
N CYS A 398 14.73 -22.97 5.92
CA CYS A 398 14.43 -22.08 4.81
C CYS A 398 13.98 -20.71 5.33
N PRO A 399 14.34 -19.61 4.65
CA PRO A 399 13.87 -18.29 5.06
C PRO A 399 12.36 -18.15 4.85
N ILE A 400 11.67 -17.62 5.85
CA ILE A 400 10.24 -17.32 5.74
C ILE A 400 10.07 -16.17 4.74
N GLN A 401 9.18 -16.36 3.76
CA GLN A 401 8.95 -15.39 2.69
C GLN A 401 7.95 -14.32 3.11
N VAL A 402 8.20 -13.10 2.64
CA VAL A 402 7.24 -12.00 2.72
C VAL A 402 6.30 -12.10 1.53
N HIS A 403 5.00 -12.26 1.82
CA HIS A 403 3.96 -12.34 0.79
C HIS A 403 3.46 -10.96 0.36
N ALA A 404 3.20 -10.06 1.31
CA ALA A 404 2.74 -8.70 1.05
C ALA A 404 3.16 -7.74 2.16
N LEU A 405 3.32 -6.48 1.81
CA LEU A 405 3.56 -5.38 2.74
C LEU A 405 2.72 -4.18 2.29
N THR A 406 1.98 -3.58 3.21
CA THR A 406 1.19 -2.38 2.98
C THR A 406 1.49 -1.33 4.03
N VAL A 407 1.51 -0.08 3.61
CA VAL A 407 1.81 1.08 4.45
C VAL A 407 0.75 2.14 4.21
N GLY A 408 0.03 2.52 5.25
CA GLY A 408 -0.95 3.60 5.15
C GLY A 408 -0.31 4.98 5.24
N ALA A 409 -1.02 5.99 4.76
CA ALA A 409 -0.56 7.38 4.78
C ALA A 409 -0.28 7.91 6.20
N GLY A 410 -0.94 7.38 7.23
CA GLY A 410 -0.69 7.70 8.63
C GLY A 410 0.55 7.03 9.22
N GLY A 411 1.17 6.08 8.52
CA GLY A 411 2.33 5.31 9.01
C GLY A 411 1.96 4.03 9.77
N GLN A 412 0.72 3.55 9.65
CA GLN A 412 0.37 2.19 10.04
C GLN A 412 0.88 1.20 8.99
N CYS A 413 1.49 0.12 9.45
CA CYS A 413 2.08 -0.90 8.59
C CYS A 413 1.45 -2.26 8.85
N ALA A 414 1.27 -3.05 7.81
CA ALA A 414 0.93 -4.47 7.92
C ALA A 414 1.78 -5.30 6.95
N LEU A 415 2.38 -6.35 7.47
CA LEU A 415 3.22 -7.30 6.75
C LEU A 415 2.58 -8.67 6.82
N VAL A 416 2.49 -9.34 5.68
CA VAL A 416 1.98 -10.70 5.56
C VAL A 416 3.14 -11.63 5.24
N MET A 417 3.33 -12.65 6.07
CA MET A 417 4.38 -13.65 5.91
C MET A 417 3.77 -15.04 5.73
N ASP A 418 4.43 -15.88 4.96
CA ASP A 418 4.01 -17.26 4.81
C ASP A 418 4.08 -17.98 6.17
N ALA A 419 3.11 -18.84 6.42
CA ALA A 419 3.02 -19.68 7.61
C ALA A 419 2.94 -21.15 7.20
N PRO A 420 3.34 -22.10 8.07
CA PRO A 420 3.29 -23.51 7.75
C PRO A 420 1.91 -23.96 7.28
N PRO A 421 1.80 -24.69 6.15
CA PRO A 421 0.51 -25.17 5.65
C PRO A 421 -0.06 -26.27 6.56
N LEU A 422 -1.36 -26.25 6.82
CA LEU A 422 -2.06 -27.35 7.50
C LEU A 422 -2.51 -28.45 6.55
N SER A 423 -2.76 -28.13 5.28
CA SER A 423 -3.23 -29.05 4.25
C SER A 423 -2.72 -28.62 2.88
N GLN A 424 -2.83 -29.51 1.88
CA GLN A 424 -2.44 -29.20 0.50
C GLN A 424 -3.37 -28.18 -0.18
N ASP A 425 -4.60 -28.00 0.34
CA ASP A 425 -5.63 -27.15 -0.28
C ASP A 425 -5.74 -25.76 0.34
N GLU A 426 -4.98 -25.45 1.40
CA GLU A 426 -5.05 -24.19 2.12
C GLU A 426 -3.66 -23.63 2.41
N THR A 427 -3.36 -22.46 1.83
CA THR A 427 -2.21 -21.66 2.21
C THR A 427 -2.59 -20.70 3.33
N ARG A 428 -1.72 -20.58 4.32
CA ARG A 428 -1.91 -19.76 5.52
C ARG A 428 -0.82 -18.73 5.64
N ARG A 429 -1.17 -17.55 6.17
CA ARG A 429 -0.25 -16.44 6.32
C ARG A 429 -0.47 -15.70 7.62
N ASP A 430 0.64 -15.34 8.25
CA ASP A 430 0.67 -14.49 9.42
C ASP A 430 0.59 -13.03 9.07
N VAL A 431 -0.06 -12.25 9.93
CA VAL A 431 -0.12 -10.80 9.81
C VAL A 431 0.61 -10.14 10.98
N TYR A 432 1.61 -9.33 10.66
CA TYR A 432 2.31 -8.47 11.61
C TYR A 432 1.90 -7.03 11.39
N VAL A 433 1.62 -6.29 12.48
CA VAL A 433 1.22 -4.88 12.46
C VAL A 433 2.11 -4.04 13.36
N TRP A 434 2.40 -2.80 12.95
CA TRP A 434 3.17 -1.83 13.73
C TRP A 434 2.97 -0.40 13.21
N GLY A 435 3.58 0.59 13.88
CA GLY A 435 3.55 1.99 13.50
C GLY A 435 2.45 2.76 14.21
N ASP A 436 1.83 3.69 13.49
CA ASP A 436 0.79 4.57 14.01
C ASP A 436 -0.46 3.84 14.47
N ASN A 437 -1.02 4.26 15.62
CA ASN A 437 -2.21 3.66 16.21
C ASN A 437 -3.11 4.67 16.95
N ASP A 438 -3.05 5.94 16.59
CA ASP A 438 -3.86 7.00 17.23
C ASP A 438 -5.37 6.73 17.08
N ALA A 439 -5.77 6.12 15.98
CA ALA A 439 -7.14 5.75 15.67
C ALA A 439 -7.39 4.23 15.79
N SER A 440 -6.58 3.50 16.55
CA SER A 440 -6.68 2.03 16.70
C SER A 440 -6.51 1.27 15.38
N GLN A 441 -5.79 1.84 14.39
CA GLN A 441 -5.60 1.24 13.07
C GLN A 441 -4.75 -0.03 13.08
N LEU A 442 -4.12 -0.40 14.19
CA LEU A 442 -3.45 -1.70 14.33
C LEU A 442 -4.41 -2.85 14.67
N GLY A 443 -5.70 -2.56 14.95
CA GLY A 443 -6.73 -3.58 15.16
C GLY A 443 -6.58 -4.45 16.42
N MET A 444 -5.80 -3.98 17.40
CA MET A 444 -5.47 -4.73 18.62
C MET A 444 -6.24 -4.24 19.86
N GLY A 445 -7.36 -3.53 19.68
CA GLY A 445 -8.24 -3.04 20.76
C GLY A 445 -7.75 -1.79 21.49
N GLY A 446 -6.47 -1.47 21.45
CA GLY A 446 -5.83 -0.33 22.15
C GLY A 446 -5.40 0.80 21.24
N LYS A 447 -4.97 1.91 21.88
CA LYS A 447 -4.39 3.08 21.22
C LYS A 447 -2.92 3.21 21.64
N GLY A 448 -2.01 2.65 21.01
CA GLY A 448 -0.59 2.79 21.35
C GLY A 448 0.25 2.44 20.14
N HIS A 449 1.09 3.39 19.71
CA HIS A 449 2.03 3.15 18.62
C HIS A 449 2.97 1.99 18.95
N ARG A 450 3.22 1.14 17.97
CA ARG A 450 4.16 0.03 18.13
C ARG A 450 5.40 0.26 17.26
N ALA A 451 6.54 0.35 17.93
CA ALA A 451 7.82 0.56 17.26
C ALA A 451 8.47 -0.75 16.77
N VAL A 452 7.85 -1.89 17.01
CA VAL A 452 8.29 -3.22 16.60
C VAL A 452 7.07 -4.00 16.09
N PRO A 453 7.19 -4.72 14.97
CA PRO A 453 6.14 -5.60 14.47
C PRO A 453 5.64 -6.57 15.54
N SER A 454 4.33 -6.69 15.63
CA SER A 454 3.64 -7.62 16.52
C SER A 454 2.59 -8.39 15.73
N LEU A 455 2.39 -9.67 16.03
CA LEU A 455 1.33 -10.46 15.43
C LEU A 455 -0.03 -9.81 15.66
N LEU A 456 -0.85 -9.76 14.62
CA LEU A 456 -2.24 -9.35 14.74
C LEU A 456 -3.03 -10.46 15.44
N THR A 457 -3.64 -10.12 16.57
CA THR A 457 -4.40 -11.07 17.39
C THR A 457 -5.81 -10.59 17.62
N HIS A 458 -6.74 -11.53 17.73
CA HIS A 458 -8.12 -11.29 18.15
C HIS A 458 -8.32 -11.83 19.56
N THR A 459 -8.84 -11.01 20.47
CA THR A 459 -9.25 -11.46 21.78
C THR A 459 -10.77 -11.66 21.76
N PRO A 460 -11.28 -12.90 21.88
CA PRO A 460 -12.71 -13.13 21.93
C PRO A 460 -13.36 -12.36 23.10
N PRO A 461 -14.63 -11.94 22.98
CA PRO A 461 -15.34 -11.34 24.10
C PRO A 461 -15.41 -12.34 25.26
N SER A 462 -15.07 -11.88 26.48
CA SER A 462 -15.25 -12.67 27.68
C SER A 462 -16.73 -12.84 27.98
N ASN A 463 -17.19 -14.06 28.25
CA ASN A 463 -18.51 -14.27 28.86
C ASN A 463 -18.48 -13.67 30.26
N GLN A 464 -19.57 -13.03 30.68
CA GLN A 464 -19.66 -12.35 31.98
C GLN A 464 -19.42 -13.27 33.20
N ASP A 465 -19.49 -14.59 32.98
CA ASP A 465 -19.32 -15.62 34.03
C ASP A 465 -17.89 -16.21 34.08
N ASP A 466 -17.04 -15.95 33.07
CA ASP A 466 -15.68 -16.49 33.03
C ASP A 466 -14.70 -15.55 33.76
N LYS A 467 -14.13 -16.06 34.88
CA LYS A 467 -13.12 -15.35 35.68
C LYS A 467 -11.77 -15.17 34.95
N GLU A 468 -11.55 -15.89 33.87
CA GLU A 468 -10.33 -15.78 33.05
C GLU A 468 -10.62 -15.13 31.70
N GLN A 469 -9.87 -14.10 31.36
CA GLN A 469 -9.93 -13.53 30.01
C GLN A 469 -9.43 -14.58 28.99
N PRO A 470 -10.18 -14.82 27.90
CA PRO A 470 -9.74 -15.77 26.89
C PRO A 470 -8.40 -15.33 26.29
N ALA A 471 -7.53 -16.31 26.06
CA ALA A 471 -6.24 -16.05 25.44
C ALA A 471 -6.40 -15.41 24.05
N PRO A 472 -5.55 -14.44 23.68
CA PRO A 472 -5.60 -13.84 22.36
C PRO A 472 -5.33 -14.89 21.27
N GLN A 473 -6.18 -14.91 20.26
CA GLN A 473 -6.10 -15.83 19.12
C GLN A 473 -5.30 -15.17 18.00
N ARG A 474 -4.41 -15.93 17.36
CA ARG A 474 -3.64 -15.49 16.20
C ARG A 474 -4.56 -15.35 14.99
N ILE A 475 -4.52 -14.21 14.32
CA ILE A 475 -5.25 -13.97 13.06
C ILE A 475 -4.42 -14.46 11.88
N LEU A 476 -5.03 -15.33 11.08
CA LEU A 476 -4.43 -15.88 9.87
C LEU A 476 -5.22 -15.45 8.64
N LEU A 477 -4.52 -15.01 7.60
CA LEU A 477 -5.09 -14.89 6.26
C LEU A 477 -4.97 -16.22 5.52
N VAL A 478 -5.99 -16.53 4.73
CA VAL A 478 -6.06 -17.80 4.00
C VAL A 478 -6.26 -17.60 2.50
N GLU A 479 -5.74 -18.55 1.74
CA GLU A 479 -6.02 -18.71 0.31
C GLU A 479 -6.70 -20.04 0.09
N ARG A 480 -7.79 -20.07 -0.68
CA ARG A 480 -8.56 -21.28 -0.96
C ARG A 480 -9.02 -21.36 -2.41
N ASN A 481 -9.13 -22.59 -2.87
CA ASN A 481 -9.78 -22.91 -4.14
C ASN A 481 -11.28 -23.15 -3.95
N LYS A 482 -12.08 -22.75 -4.97
CA LYS A 482 -13.53 -23.00 -5.07
C LYS A 482 -14.33 -22.48 -3.88
N VAL A 483 -14.41 -21.17 -3.75
CA VAL A 483 -15.20 -20.48 -2.73
C VAL A 483 -16.50 -19.94 -3.33
N ARG A 484 -17.62 -20.12 -2.62
CA ARG A 484 -18.91 -19.50 -2.96
C ARG A 484 -19.01 -18.13 -2.32
N GLY A 485 -19.55 -17.18 -3.05
CA GLY A 485 -19.85 -15.83 -2.57
C GLY A 485 -20.96 -15.21 -3.43
N SER A 486 -21.34 -13.98 -3.09
CA SER A 486 -22.34 -13.19 -3.81
C SER A 486 -21.72 -12.05 -4.59
N SER A 487 -22.42 -11.54 -5.58
CA SER A 487 -22.13 -10.28 -6.26
C SER A 487 -23.06 -9.19 -5.73
N TRP A 488 -22.77 -7.92 -6.07
CA TRP A 488 -23.56 -6.76 -5.63
C TRP A 488 -25.07 -6.87 -6.00
N ASP A 489 -25.38 -7.55 -7.11
CA ASP A 489 -26.75 -7.81 -7.55
C ASP A 489 -27.40 -9.03 -6.84
N GLY A 490 -26.77 -9.58 -5.82
CA GLY A 490 -27.27 -10.69 -5.00
C GLY A 490 -27.13 -12.07 -5.68
N LYS A 491 -26.50 -12.18 -6.86
CA LYS A 491 -26.31 -13.49 -7.52
C LYS A 491 -25.18 -14.27 -6.90
N GLU A 492 -25.41 -15.52 -6.59
CA GLU A 492 -24.37 -16.45 -6.16
C GLU A 492 -23.36 -16.72 -7.27
N ARG A 493 -22.10 -16.75 -6.92
CA ARG A 493 -20.97 -17.07 -7.79
C ARG A 493 -19.99 -18.01 -7.10
N THR A 494 -19.36 -18.85 -7.89
CA THR A 494 -18.24 -19.68 -7.44
C THR A 494 -16.94 -19.14 -8.00
N TYR A 495 -16.00 -18.84 -7.14
CA TYR A 495 -14.68 -18.34 -7.48
C TYR A 495 -13.69 -19.50 -7.47
N SER A 496 -12.85 -19.61 -8.49
CA SER A 496 -11.89 -20.71 -8.65
C SER A 496 -10.69 -20.60 -7.70
N ARG A 497 -10.34 -19.37 -7.32
CA ARG A 497 -9.25 -19.07 -6.38
C ARG A 497 -9.56 -17.76 -5.69
N VAL A 498 -9.44 -17.74 -4.37
CA VAL A 498 -9.57 -16.51 -3.57
C VAL A 498 -8.45 -16.43 -2.55
N GLU A 499 -8.03 -15.22 -2.27
CA GLU A 499 -6.98 -14.91 -1.33
C GLU A 499 -7.44 -13.78 -0.40
N GLN A 500 -7.26 -13.94 0.90
CA GLN A 500 -7.45 -12.82 1.82
C GLN A 500 -6.27 -11.87 1.77
N ARG A 501 -6.54 -10.58 1.59
CA ARG A 501 -5.55 -9.52 1.54
C ARG A 501 -5.81 -8.47 2.59
N ILE A 502 -4.73 -7.87 3.10
CA ILE A 502 -4.79 -6.71 3.98
C ILE A 502 -4.40 -5.46 3.20
N VAL A 503 -5.11 -4.38 3.45
CA VAL A 503 -4.87 -3.06 2.87
C VAL A 503 -4.86 -2.01 3.97
N ALA A 504 -3.90 -1.08 3.91
CA ALA A 504 -3.83 0.08 4.78
C ALA A 504 -3.99 1.35 3.93
N GLY A 505 -4.91 2.24 4.31
CA GLY A 505 -5.12 3.49 3.60
C GLY A 505 -5.74 4.55 4.50
N GLY A 506 -5.33 5.81 4.36
CA GLY A 506 -5.70 6.86 5.29
C GLY A 506 -5.36 6.48 6.73
N SER A 507 -6.34 6.50 7.61
CA SER A 507 -6.24 6.02 9.00
C SER A 507 -7.09 4.75 9.25
N CYS A 508 -7.30 3.95 8.21
CA CYS A 508 -8.05 2.70 8.25
C CYS A 508 -7.18 1.54 7.78
N VAL A 509 -7.54 0.35 8.22
CA VAL A 509 -6.98 -0.92 7.72
C VAL A 509 -8.14 -1.86 7.47
N GLY A 510 -8.05 -2.68 6.43
CA GLY A 510 -9.06 -3.68 6.14
C GLY A 510 -8.47 -4.99 5.64
N VAL A 511 -9.22 -6.07 5.85
CA VAL A 511 -8.96 -7.40 5.27
C VAL A 511 -10.14 -7.76 4.39
N TYR A 512 -9.87 -8.09 3.14
CA TYR A 512 -10.89 -8.47 2.16
C TYR A 512 -10.52 -9.75 1.41
N THR A 513 -11.51 -10.41 0.83
CA THR A 513 -11.30 -11.58 -0.02
C THR A 513 -11.13 -11.12 -1.46
N LYS A 514 -9.93 -11.27 -1.99
CA LYS A 514 -9.57 -10.97 -3.37
C LYS A 514 -9.85 -12.14 -4.29
N VAL A 515 -10.38 -11.86 -5.52
CA VAL A 515 -10.60 -12.78 -6.65
C VAL A 515 -9.77 -12.41 -7.86
#